data_42842744616b5592cef7d6b1dcfe8e80
#
_entry.id   42842744616b5592cef7d6b1dcfe8e80
#
_cell.length_a   1.000
_cell.length_b   1.000
_cell.length_c   1.000
_cell.angle_alpha   90.00
_cell.angle_beta   90.00
_cell.angle_gamma   90.00
#
_symmetry.space_group_name_H-M   'P 1'
#
loop_
_entity.id
_entity.type
_entity.pdbx_description
1 polymer ?
#
loop_
_entity_poly.entity_id
_entity_poly.type
_entity_poly.pdbx_seq_one_letter_code
_entity_poly.pdbx_strand_id
1 'polypeptide(L)'
;MIKKLLSFSVLLTGLVLSAQQNIEMKADSIMKAYHIPEMAYAVVTPDKIVVQHTTGHHRIEEINDKPNADIHDFFHLGSNTKAITGFIAGYLTEQNKIKWDQKFFDLFPELKDKSNPKYYNITLAQLLQHQAGIQPFTSGAEYQKLPSFKGGKAEKRQAFAKYLLTLPPVENNKPYNYSNAGYSIAALMMEKVSGKTWEQLVQDVLKDKLKLQYNLGWPNRTNMNQPWGHWKNPQLESVAPTTAYDLSLAEPAGDISMNIVDYSKFIQLNLQGLAGKNNILKAKTYQYLFNSADHYSIGWANAVVNNKKYSEHLGTDGTFLAYTQINQSEPKAYIILVNNGSPEAQDGLFKFLKILKKQYP
;
A
#
# COMPACT_ATOMS: atom_id res chain seq x y z
N MET A 1 -50.42 2.57 8.40
CA MET A 1 -49.04 3.07 8.23
C MET A 1 -47.98 1.98 8.29
N ILE A 2 -48.05 0.99 9.16
CA ILE A 2 -47.02 -0.08 9.34
C ILE A 2 -46.80 -0.96 8.08
N LYS A 3 -47.87 -1.32 7.33
CA LYS A 3 -47.75 -2.13 6.09
C LYS A 3 -46.99 -1.44 4.94
N LYS A 4 -47.07 -0.09 4.83
CA LYS A 4 -46.32 0.66 3.81
C LYS A 4 -44.80 0.79 4.15
N LEU A 5 -44.44 0.84 5.43
CA LEU A 5 -43.03 0.84 5.85
C LEU A 5 -42.34 -0.52 5.60
N LEU A 6 -43.04 -1.64 5.86
CA LEU A 6 -42.52 -2.98 5.58
C LEU A 6 -42.29 -3.21 4.07
N SER A 7 -43.22 -2.77 3.20
CA SER A 7 -43.06 -2.92 1.75
C SER A 7 -41.90 -2.10 1.19
N PHE A 8 -41.64 -0.92 1.73
CA PHE A 8 -40.51 -0.08 1.30
C PHE A 8 -39.15 -0.66 1.74
N SER A 9 -39.10 -1.25 2.93
CA SER A 9 -37.89 -1.92 3.44
C SER A 9 -37.53 -3.17 2.63
N VAL A 10 -38.51 -3.99 2.24
CA VAL A 10 -38.29 -5.20 1.42
C VAL A 10 -37.84 -4.84 -0.01
N LEU A 11 -38.38 -3.76 -0.60
CA LEU A 11 -37.98 -3.30 -1.93
C LEU A 11 -36.51 -2.78 -1.92
N LEU A 12 -36.12 -2.03 -0.87
CA LEU A 12 -34.74 -1.51 -0.76
C LEU A 12 -33.71 -2.65 -0.60
N THR A 13 -34.04 -3.66 0.22
CA THR A 13 -33.16 -4.82 0.41
C THR A 13 -33.03 -5.65 -0.86
N GLY A 14 -34.09 -5.83 -1.63
CA GLY A 14 -34.06 -6.53 -2.92
C GLY A 14 -33.18 -5.81 -3.97
N LEU A 15 -33.25 -4.48 -4.05
CA LEU A 15 -32.42 -3.68 -4.96
C LEU A 15 -30.95 -3.71 -4.59
N VAL A 16 -30.61 -3.68 -3.32
CA VAL A 16 -29.21 -3.76 -2.85
C VAL A 16 -28.62 -5.14 -3.15
N LEU A 17 -29.37 -6.22 -2.89
CA LEU A 17 -28.93 -7.58 -3.20
C LEU A 17 -28.71 -7.79 -4.71
N SER A 18 -29.61 -7.28 -5.56
CA SER A 18 -29.43 -7.39 -7.02
C SER A 18 -28.26 -6.57 -7.56
N ALA A 19 -27.97 -5.42 -6.96
CA ALA A 19 -26.83 -4.59 -7.30
C ALA A 19 -25.51 -5.27 -6.90
N GLN A 20 -25.47 -5.93 -5.75
CA GLN A 20 -24.31 -6.69 -5.29
C GLN A 20 -24.06 -7.92 -6.17
N GLN A 21 -25.06 -8.73 -6.45
CA GLN A 21 -24.91 -9.87 -7.37
C GLN A 21 -24.43 -9.44 -8.77
N ASN A 22 -24.87 -8.29 -9.27
CA ASN A 22 -24.43 -7.77 -10.55
C ASN A 22 -22.92 -7.42 -10.55
N ILE A 23 -22.38 -6.84 -9.46
CA ILE A 23 -20.97 -6.50 -9.39
C ILE A 23 -20.09 -7.76 -9.23
N GLU A 24 -20.55 -8.76 -8.48
CA GLU A 24 -19.88 -10.05 -8.33
C GLU A 24 -19.75 -10.77 -9.68
N MET A 25 -20.84 -10.88 -10.46
CA MET A 25 -20.78 -11.45 -11.82
C MET A 25 -19.82 -10.70 -12.76
N LYS A 26 -19.69 -9.37 -12.60
CA LYS A 26 -18.74 -8.58 -13.39
C LYS A 26 -17.31 -8.82 -12.93
N ALA A 27 -17.06 -8.99 -11.63
CA ALA A 27 -15.76 -9.38 -11.10
C ALA A 27 -15.33 -10.72 -11.69
N ASP A 28 -16.19 -11.75 -11.64
CA ASP A 28 -15.91 -13.07 -12.20
C ASP A 28 -15.61 -13.01 -13.70
N SER A 29 -16.37 -12.20 -14.47
CA SER A 29 -16.13 -12.00 -15.90
C SER A 29 -14.78 -11.37 -16.18
N ILE A 30 -14.37 -10.38 -15.39
CA ILE A 30 -13.04 -9.75 -15.51
C ILE A 30 -11.93 -10.73 -15.10
N MET A 31 -12.09 -11.43 -13.97
CA MET A 31 -11.12 -12.43 -13.51
C MET A 31 -10.86 -13.48 -14.58
N LYS A 32 -11.91 -14.04 -15.17
CA LYS A 32 -11.82 -15.01 -16.25
C LYS A 32 -11.13 -14.43 -17.50
N ALA A 33 -11.50 -13.23 -17.92
CA ALA A 33 -10.98 -12.59 -19.13
C ALA A 33 -9.51 -12.15 -19.01
N TYR A 34 -9.03 -11.91 -17.80
CA TYR A 34 -7.67 -11.40 -17.51
C TYR A 34 -6.82 -12.36 -16.69
N HIS A 35 -7.22 -13.62 -16.61
CA HIS A 35 -6.51 -14.69 -15.90
C HIS A 35 -6.12 -14.30 -14.45
N ILE A 36 -7.05 -13.69 -13.73
CA ILE A 36 -6.88 -13.33 -12.34
C ILE A 36 -7.45 -14.46 -11.48
N PRO A 37 -6.64 -15.23 -10.74
CA PRO A 37 -7.16 -16.34 -9.94
C PRO A 37 -8.02 -15.90 -8.78
N GLU A 38 -7.63 -14.81 -8.08
CA GLU A 38 -8.36 -14.27 -6.94
C GLU A 38 -8.38 -12.74 -6.97
N MET A 39 -9.53 -12.18 -6.59
CA MET A 39 -9.73 -10.73 -6.48
C MET A 39 -10.47 -10.40 -5.20
N ALA A 40 -9.95 -9.40 -4.47
CA ALA A 40 -10.69 -8.72 -3.41
C ALA A 40 -10.91 -7.25 -3.79
N TYR A 41 -12.09 -6.71 -3.47
CA TYR A 41 -12.40 -5.31 -3.74
C TYR A 41 -13.26 -4.68 -2.67
N ALA A 42 -13.15 -3.35 -2.53
CA ALA A 42 -14.01 -2.57 -1.65
C ALA A 42 -14.27 -1.17 -2.19
N VAL A 43 -15.41 -0.62 -1.79
CA VAL A 43 -15.72 0.81 -1.89
C VAL A 43 -15.98 1.34 -0.49
N VAL A 44 -15.26 2.40 -0.12
CA VAL A 44 -15.21 2.91 1.25
C VAL A 44 -15.53 4.40 1.26
N THR A 45 -16.36 4.83 2.21
CA THR A 45 -16.60 6.23 2.54
C THR A 45 -16.17 6.52 3.98
N PRO A 46 -16.07 7.78 4.42
CA PRO A 46 -15.76 8.09 5.82
C PRO A 46 -16.69 7.40 6.82
N ASP A 47 -17.97 7.22 6.45
CA ASP A 47 -19.01 6.75 7.37
C ASP A 47 -19.20 5.23 7.33
N LYS A 48 -18.93 4.60 6.18
CA LYS A 48 -19.17 3.16 6.02
C LYS A 48 -18.32 2.51 4.93
N ILE A 49 -18.13 1.21 5.06
CA ILE A 49 -17.71 0.34 3.97
C ILE A 49 -18.97 0.03 3.17
N VAL A 50 -19.03 0.51 1.90
CA VAL A 50 -20.22 0.42 1.04
C VAL A 50 -20.39 -0.97 0.48
N VAL A 51 -19.28 -1.58 0.04
CA VAL A 51 -19.17 -2.96 -0.42
C VAL A 51 -17.76 -3.43 -0.16
N GLN A 52 -17.62 -4.70 0.18
CA GLN A 52 -16.35 -5.43 0.17
C GLN A 52 -16.64 -6.89 -0.14
N HIS A 53 -15.76 -7.50 -0.92
CA HIS A 53 -15.93 -8.87 -1.38
C HIS A 53 -14.59 -9.48 -1.76
N THR A 54 -14.48 -10.80 -1.63
CA THR A 54 -13.34 -11.59 -2.12
C THR A 54 -13.90 -12.80 -2.86
N THR A 55 -13.33 -13.15 -4.00
CA THR A 55 -13.80 -14.27 -4.84
C THR A 55 -12.62 -14.87 -5.61
N GLY A 56 -12.70 -16.16 -5.91
CA GLY A 56 -11.73 -16.87 -6.74
C GLY A 56 -11.00 -18.00 -6.05
N HIS A 57 -9.74 -18.19 -6.42
CA HIS A 57 -8.90 -19.31 -5.99
C HIS A 57 -7.53 -18.81 -5.55
N HIS A 58 -6.98 -19.43 -4.53
CA HIS A 58 -5.66 -19.10 -4.03
C HIS A 58 -4.56 -19.33 -5.06
N ARG A 59 -4.74 -20.33 -5.97
CA ARG A 59 -3.76 -20.71 -7.01
C ARG A 59 -4.43 -20.93 -8.34
N ILE A 60 -3.72 -20.64 -9.42
CA ILE A 60 -4.21 -20.88 -10.79
C ILE A 60 -4.44 -22.37 -11.08
N GLU A 61 -3.68 -23.24 -10.45
CA GLU A 61 -3.81 -24.70 -10.59
C GLU A 61 -5.15 -25.22 -10.04
N GLU A 62 -5.80 -24.45 -9.17
CA GLU A 62 -7.10 -24.76 -8.53
C GLU A 62 -8.31 -24.15 -9.28
N ILE A 63 -8.08 -23.51 -10.43
CA ILE A 63 -9.13 -22.73 -11.13
C ILE A 63 -10.36 -23.55 -11.57
N ASN A 64 -10.22 -24.86 -11.67
CA ASN A 64 -11.30 -25.79 -12.01
C ASN A 64 -11.96 -26.44 -10.76
N ASP A 65 -11.44 -26.15 -9.57
CA ASP A 65 -11.96 -26.65 -8.32
C ASP A 65 -13.07 -25.72 -7.79
N LYS A 66 -13.64 -26.07 -6.64
CA LYS A 66 -14.54 -25.16 -5.93
C LYS A 66 -13.74 -23.95 -5.45
N PRO A 67 -14.23 -22.71 -5.66
CA PRO A 67 -13.59 -21.52 -5.14
C PRO A 67 -13.31 -21.62 -3.64
N ASN A 68 -12.10 -21.22 -3.22
CA ASN A 68 -11.63 -21.28 -1.84
C ASN A 68 -11.27 -19.91 -1.25
N ALA A 69 -11.50 -18.82 -2.00
CA ALA A 69 -11.29 -17.46 -1.53
C ALA A 69 -12.14 -17.12 -0.29
N ASP A 70 -11.53 -16.45 0.67
CA ASP A 70 -12.17 -15.96 1.90
C ASP A 70 -11.96 -14.45 2.07
N ILE A 71 -12.89 -13.76 2.73
CA ILE A 71 -12.83 -12.31 2.94
C ILE A 71 -11.63 -11.89 3.80
N HIS A 72 -11.02 -12.82 4.54
CA HIS A 72 -9.84 -12.62 5.37
C HIS A 72 -8.54 -13.06 4.69
N ASP A 73 -8.58 -13.40 3.40
CA ASP A 73 -7.39 -13.70 2.64
C ASP A 73 -6.49 -12.48 2.49
N PHE A 74 -5.20 -12.68 2.72
CA PHE A 74 -4.20 -11.61 2.66
C PHE A 74 -3.68 -11.44 1.25
N PHE A 75 -3.54 -10.20 0.83
CA PHE A 75 -2.90 -9.82 -0.43
C PHE A 75 -1.68 -8.95 -0.14
N HIS A 76 -0.59 -9.20 -0.86
CA HIS A 76 0.59 -8.37 -0.76
C HIS A 76 0.28 -6.99 -1.35
N LEU A 77 0.42 -5.96 -0.52
CA LEU A 77 0.03 -4.59 -0.88
C LEU A 77 1.06 -3.88 -1.77
N GLY A 78 2.26 -4.45 -1.90
CA GLY A 78 3.34 -3.77 -2.59
C GLY A 78 3.49 -2.33 -2.09
N SER A 79 3.64 -1.40 -2.99
CA SER A 79 3.90 0.00 -2.67
C SER A 79 2.78 0.74 -1.93
N ASN A 80 1.57 0.17 -1.76
CA ASN A 80 0.59 0.72 -0.81
C ASN A 80 1.11 0.67 0.65
N THR A 81 2.11 -0.15 0.95
CA THR A 81 2.87 -0.13 2.21
C THR A 81 3.41 1.26 2.54
N LYS A 82 3.77 2.07 1.53
CA LYS A 82 4.28 3.43 1.72
C LYS A 82 3.30 4.34 2.45
N ALA A 83 2.01 4.19 2.19
CA ALA A 83 0.97 4.94 2.91
C ALA A 83 0.94 4.57 4.39
N ILE A 84 1.15 3.29 4.72
CA ILE A 84 1.22 2.81 6.11
C ILE A 84 2.50 3.33 6.79
N THR A 85 3.65 3.26 6.12
CA THR A 85 4.92 3.82 6.63
C THR A 85 4.81 5.32 6.84
N GLY A 86 4.18 6.05 5.92
CA GLY A 86 3.88 7.47 6.05
C GLY A 86 2.94 7.77 7.24
N PHE A 87 1.93 6.94 7.46
CA PHE A 87 1.04 7.04 8.61
C PHE A 87 1.80 6.86 9.93
N ILE A 88 2.72 5.90 10.00
CA ILE A 88 3.60 5.69 11.17
C ILE A 88 4.49 6.92 11.41
N ALA A 89 5.04 7.52 10.36
CA ALA A 89 5.79 8.78 10.49
C ALA A 89 4.90 9.90 11.04
N GLY A 90 3.65 10.03 10.56
CA GLY A 90 2.67 10.96 11.10
C GLY A 90 2.35 10.71 12.57
N TYR A 91 2.24 9.45 12.97
CA TYR A 91 2.01 9.06 14.36
C TYR A 91 3.20 9.47 15.27
N LEU A 92 4.44 9.28 14.82
CA LEU A 92 5.63 9.70 15.55
C LEU A 92 5.78 11.24 15.58
N THR A 93 5.36 11.95 14.54
CA THR A 93 5.38 13.42 14.53
C THR A 93 4.37 14.01 15.52
N GLU A 94 3.18 13.42 15.65
CA GLU A 94 2.21 13.85 16.67
C GLU A 94 2.66 13.59 18.13
N GLN A 95 3.54 12.61 18.31
CA GLN A 95 4.19 12.35 19.60
C GLN A 95 5.41 13.26 19.85
N ASN A 96 5.71 14.19 18.94
CA ASN A 96 6.90 15.05 18.97
C ASN A 96 8.24 14.27 19.01
N LYS A 97 8.24 13.02 18.55
CA LYS A 97 9.47 12.20 18.46
C LYS A 97 10.32 12.56 17.25
N ILE A 98 9.69 13.02 16.15
CA ILE A 98 10.35 13.46 14.94
C ILE A 98 9.55 14.62 14.33
N LYS A 99 10.19 15.42 13.47
CA LYS A 99 9.53 16.45 12.68
C LYS A 99 9.62 16.14 11.20
N TRP A 100 8.71 16.67 10.39
CA TRP A 100 8.73 16.49 8.95
C TRP A 100 9.99 17.09 8.30
N ASP A 101 10.45 18.20 8.81
CA ASP A 101 11.68 18.90 8.40
C ASP A 101 12.95 18.41 9.14
N GLN A 102 12.83 17.34 9.96
CA GLN A 102 13.99 16.72 10.62
C GLN A 102 15.01 16.27 9.58
N LYS A 103 16.20 16.80 9.67
CA LYS A 103 17.31 16.41 8.80
C LYS A 103 17.89 15.07 9.23
N PHE A 104 18.27 14.25 8.25
CA PHE A 104 18.87 12.93 8.51
C PHE A 104 20.15 13.04 9.36
N PHE A 105 21.04 13.96 9.00
CA PHE A 105 22.34 14.08 9.68
C PHE A 105 22.28 14.77 11.05
N ASP A 106 21.16 15.35 11.44
CA ASP A 106 20.95 15.77 12.84
C ASP A 106 20.75 14.54 13.74
N LEU A 107 20.24 13.42 13.20
CA LEU A 107 20.06 12.14 13.90
C LEU A 107 21.30 11.23 13.79
N PHE A 108 22.06 11.37 12.71
CA PHE A 108 23.22 10.54 12.39
C PHE A 108 24.44 11.40 12.00
N PRO A 109 24.93 12.27 12.90
CA PRO A 109 26.07 13.16 12.59
C PRO A 109 27.34 12.39 12.22
N GLU A 110 27.53 11.20 12.77
CA GLU A 110 28.68 10.32 12.51
C GLU A 110 28.73 9.77 11.07
N LEU A 111 27.65 9.87 10.32
CA LEU A 111 27.58 9.43 8.92
C LEU A 111 27.87 10.57 7.94
N LYS A 112 27.88 11.82 8.38
CA LYS A 112 27.91 12.99 7.51
C LYS A 112 29.14 13.02 6.63
N ASP A 113 30.34 12.86 7.21
CA ASP A 113 31.60 12.96 6.50
C ASP A 113 31.86 11.79 5.52
N LYS A 114 31.09 10.70 5.67
CA LYS A 114 31.14 9.52 4.80
C LYS A 114 30.09 9.54 3.70
N SER A 115 29.23 10.57 3.68
CA SER A 115 28.11 10.69 2.77
C SER A 115 28.34 11.75 1.71
N ASN A 116 27.62 11.64 0.58
CA ASN A 116 27.67 12.65 -0.45
C ASN A 116 27.14 13.99 0.08
N PRO A 117 27.88 15.11 -0.07
CA PRO A 117 27.49 16.42 0.47
C PRO A 117 26.11 16.93 -0.01
N LYS A 118 25.63 16.50 -1.17
CA LYS A 118 24.30 16.85 -1.69
C LYS A 118 23.15 16.33 -0.82
N TYR A 119 23.39 15.34 0.05
CA TYR A 119 22.41 14.81 0.99
C TYR A 119 22.40 15.50 2.36
N TYR A 120 23.31 16.43 2.65
CA TYR A 120 23.48 17.01 4.00
C TYR A 120 22.23 17.66 4.56
N ASN A 121 21.31 18.09 3.71
CA ASN A 121 20.07 18.75 4.12
C ASN A 121 18.81 17.92 3.85
N ILE A 122 18.92 16.63 3.51
CA ILE A 122 17.73 15.81 3.27
C ILE A 122 16.90 15.66 4.53
N THR A 123 15.59 15.79 4.38
CA THR A 123 14.63 15.71 5.49
C THR A 123 13.75 14.46 5.40
N LEU A 124 13.08 14.13 6.51
CA LEU A 124 12.10 13.04 6.55
C LEU A 124 11.03 13.21 5.46
N ALA A 125 10.45 14.41 5.33
CA ALA A 125 9.43 14.69 4.32
C ALA A 125 9.97 14.46 2.90
N GLN A 126 11.15 14.98 2.58
CA GLN A 126 11.74 14.81 1.24
C GLN A 126 12.00 13.34 0.89
N LEU A 127 12.41 12.51 1.86
CA LEU A 127 12.58 11.07 1.66
C LEU A 127 11.25 10.39 1.31
N LEU A 128 10.19 10.67 2.09
CA LEU A 128 8.86 10.08 1.91
C LEU A 128 8.11 10.64 0.68
N GLN A 129 8.44 11.85 0.22
CA GLN A 129 7.91 12.51 -0.97
C GLN A 129 8.70 12.21 -2.24
N HIS A 130 9.74 11.36 -2.16
CA HIS A 130 10.63 11.05 -3.27
C HIS A 130 11.40 12.27 -3.84
N GLN A 131 11.68 13.28 -3.00
CA GLN A 131 12.37 14.52 -3.38
C GLN A 131 13.82 14.60 -2.89
N ALA A 132 14.31 13.53 -2.26
CA ALA A 132 15.68 13.49 -1.71
C ALA A 132 16.75 13.09 -2.73
N GLY A 133 16.40 12.78 -3.97
CA GLY A 133 17.35 12.30 -4.99
C GLY A 133 17.95 10.92 -4.71
N ILE A 134 17.35 10.12 -3.82
CA ILE A 134 17.83 8.78 -3.52
C ILE A 134 17.59 7.84 -4.71
N GLN A 135 18.51 6.92 -4.94
CA GLN A 135 18.45 5.92 -6.00
C GLN A 135 17.11 5.14 -5.96
N PRO A 136 16.50 4.79 -7.11
CA PRO A 136 15.13 4.24 -7.18
C PRO A 136 14.95 2.92 -6.44
N PHE A 137 15.77 1.91 -6.74
CA PHE A 137 15.60 0.54 -6.25
C PHE A 137 14.17 0.02 -6.44
N THR A 138 13.70 0.12 -7.69
CA THR A 138 12.34 -0.30 -8.10
C THR A 138 12.35 -1.60 -8.89
N SER A 139 13.53 -2.11 -9.25
CA SER A 139 13.69 -3.37 -9.99
C SER A 139 14.70 -4.30 -9.33
N GLY A 140 14.52 -5.61 -9.50
CA GLY A 140 15.45 -6.62 -8.99
C GLY A 140 16.89 -6.45 -9.50
N ALA A 141 17.07 -5.94 -10.72
CA ALA A 141 18.39 -5.71 -11.31
C ALA A 141 19.25 -4.69 -10.54
N GLU A 142 18.64 -3.73 -9.85
CA GLU A 142 19.36 -2.76 -9.02
C GLU A 142 19.93 -3.42 -7.77
N TYR A 143 19.15 -4.34 -7.15
CA TYR A 143 19.57 -5.08 -5.95
C TYR A 143 20.70 -6.07 -6.23
N GLN A 144 20.78 -6.65 -7.44
CA GLN A 144 21.84 -7.58 -7.82
C GLN A 144 23.23 -6.94 -7.81
N LYS A 145 23.32 -5.63 -7.92
CA LYS A 145 24.58 -4.86 -7.92
C LYS A 145 25.04 -4.43 -6.53
N LEU A 146 24.24 -4.70 -5.50
CA LEU A 146 24.56 -4.31 -4.13
C LEU A 146 25.63 -5.19 -3.52
N PRO A 147 26.46 -4.63 -2.63
CA PRO A 147 27.31 -5.45 -1.78
C PRO A 147 26.46 -6.32 -0.84
N SER A 148 27.02 -7.42 -0.37
CA SER A 148 26.35 -8.25 0.63
C SER A 148 26.33 -7.54 1.98
N PHE A 149 25.11 -7.36 2.55
CA PHE A 149 24.94 -6.84 3.89
C PHE A 149 24.70 -7.98 4.88
N LYS A 150 25.31 -7.90 6.07
CA LYS A 150 25.21 -8.93 7.13
C LYS A 150 24.24 -8.48 8.22
N GLY A 151 23.77 -9.47 9.01
CA GLY A 151 22.88 -9.24 10.15
C GLY A 151 21.40 -9.51 9.86
N GLY A 152 20.54 -9.12 10.77
CA GLY A 152 19.08 -9.18 10.64
C GLY A 152 18.52 -8.09 9.69
N LYS A 153 17.19 -8.06 9.51
CA LYS A 153 16.52 -7.11 8.58
C LYS A 153 16.86 -5.65 8.88
N ALA A 154 16.75 -5.21 10.13
CA ALA A 154 17.05 -3.83 10.52
C ALA A 154 18.52 -3.45 10.32
N GLU A 155 19.45 -4.36 10.63
CA GLU A 155 20.90 -4.13 10.45
C GLU A 155 21.28 -4.05 8.98
N LYS A 156 20.72 -4.93 8.14
CA LYS A 156 20.90 -4.88 6.68
C LYS A 156 20.35 -3.57 6.10
N ARG A 157 19.17 -3.14 6.52
CA ARG A 157 18.53 -1.89 6.12
C ARG A 157 19.37 -0.67 6.52
N GLN A 158 19.95 -0.70 7.74
CA GLN A 158 20.89 0.34 8.18
C GLN A 158 22.16 0.39 7.31
N ALA A 159 22.74 -0.77 7.00
CA ALA A 159 23.92 -0.85 6.14
C ALA A 159 23.62 -0.38 4.71
N PHE A 160 22.46 -0.76 4.18
CA PHE A 160 21.94 -0.30 2.89
C PHE A 160 21.79 1.24 2.86
N ALA A 161 21.11 1.82 3.86
CA ALA A 161 20.95 3.28 3.96
C ALA A 161 22.32 4.01 4.00
N LYS A 162 23.27 3.50 4.77
CA LYS A 162 24.65 4.04 4.80
C LYS A 162 25.30 3.99 3.42
N TYR A 163 25.18 2.88 2.71
CA TYR A 163 25.70 2.71 1.35
C TYR A 163 25.06 3.71 0.37
N LEU A 164 23.72 3.82 0.38
CA LEU A 164 23.00 4.73 -0.50
C LEU A 164 23.45 6.18 -0.37
N LEU A 165 23.71 6.63 0.84
CA LEU A 165 24.15 8.00 1.12
C LEU A 165 25.55 8.30 0.62
N THR A 166 26.37 7.29 0.26
CA THR A 166 27.66 7.50 -0.40
C THR A 166 27.54 7.72 -1.90
N LEU A 167 26.42 7.30 -2.51
CA LEU A 167 26.21 7.41 -3.96
C LEU A 167 25.86 8.85 -4.35
N PRO A 168 26.14 9.28 -5.60
CA PRO A 168 25.65 10.55 -6.09
C PRO A 168 24.10 10.53 -6.15
N PRO A 169 23.41 11.64 -5.85
CA PRO A 169 21.96 11.71 -6.02
C PRO A 169 21.55 11.55 -7.48
N VAL A 170 20.34 11.04 -7.69
CA VAL A 170 19.72 11.06 -9.01
C VAL A 170 19.29 12.50 -9.31
N GLU A 171 19.84 13.05 -10.38
CA GLU A 171 19.47 14.37 -10.88
C GLU A 171 18.60 14.20 -12.12
N ASN A 172 17.40 14.73 -12.07
CA ASN A 172 16.50 14.77 -13.21
C ASN A 172 15.59 16.01 -13.09
N ASN A 173 14.94 16.37 -14.19
CA ASN A 173 14.01 17.51 -14.24
C ASN A 173 12.56 17.12 -13.85
N LYS A 174 12.37 15.99 -13.16
CA LYS A 174 11.06 15.53 -12.71
C LYS A 174 10.70 16.16 -11.35
N PRO A 175 9.41 16.34 -11.05
CA PRO A 175 8.97 16.89 -9.77
C PRO A 175 9.31 15.99 -8.58
N TYR A 176 9.53 14.71 -8.81
CA TYR A 176 10.02 13.74 -7.84
C TYR A 176 10.71 12.56 -8.54
N ASN A 177 11.55 11.83 -7.80
CA ASN A 177 12.24 10.62 -8.27
C ASN A 177 11.86 9.45 -7.37
N TYR A 178 10.87 8.67 -7.82
CA TYR A 178 10.33 7.56 -7.03
C TYR A 178 11.42 6.61 -6.56
N SER A 179 11.48 6.34 -5.25
CA SER A 179 12.54 5.56 -4.63
C SER A 179 12.01 4.69 -3.48
N ASN A 180 12.12 3.36 -3.62
CA ASN A 180 11.90 2.44 -2.52
C ASN A 180 12.99 2.63 -1.44
N ALA A 181 14.22 2.88 -1.86
CA ALA A 181 15.37 3.10 -0.98
C ALA A 181 15.21 4.33 -0.08
N GLY A 182 14.53 5.38 -0.56
CA GLY A 182 14.19 6.55 0.24
C GLY A 182 13.35 6.21 1.47
N TYR A 183 12.43 5.26 1.35
CA TYR A 183 11.62 4.76 2.48
C TYR A 183 12.45 3.97 3.48
N SER A 184 13.47 3.25 3.05
CA SER A 184 14.42 2.58 3.95
C SER A 184 15.22 3.57 4.79
N ILE A 185 15.66 4.69 4.19
CA ILE A 185 16.34 5.76 4.92
C ILE A 185 15.38 6.48 5.89
N ALA A 186 14.15 6.75 5.46
CA ALA A 186 13.12 7.32 6.34
C ALA A 186 12.79 6.40 7.52
N ALA A 187 12.70 5.08 7.29
CA ALA A 187 12.50 4.10 8.34
C ALA A 187 13.65 4.13 9.36
N LEU A 188 14.91 4.23 8.90
CA LEU A 188 16.06 4.36 9.80
C LEU A 188 15.95 5.61 10.69
N MET A 189 15.45 6.75 10.19
CA MET A 189 15.19 7.92 11.02
C MET A 189 14.12 7.63 12.09
N MET A 190 13.03 6.97 11.72
CA MET A 190 11.96 6.59 12.65
C MET A 190 12.46 5.59 13.70
N GLU A 191 13.27 4.62 13.32
CA GLU A 191 13.90 3.65 14.21
C GLU A 191 14.81 4.35 15.24
N LYS A 192 15.62 5.31 14.80
CA LYS A 192 16.52 6.08 15.68
C LYS A 192 15.78 6.82 16.78
N VAL A 193 14.68 7.51 16.44
CA VAL A 193 13.95 8.34 17.40
C VAL A 193 12.98 7.54 18.28
N SER A 194 12.58 6.36 17.84
CA SER A 194 11.65 5.51 18.58
C SER A 194 12.36 4.46 19.45
N GLY A 195 13.59 4.09 19.10
CA GLY A 195 14.29 2.93 19.68
C GLY A 195 13.70 1.58 19.28
N LYS A 196 12.86 1.54 18.23
CA LYS A 196 12.17 0.34 17.72
C LYS A 196 12.51 0.12 16.26
N THR A 197 12.52 -1.15 15.80
CA THR A 197 12.62 -1.43 14.37
C THR A 197 11.34 -1.03 13.64
N TRP A 198 11.41 -0.88 12.31
CA TRP A 198 10.23 -0.57 11.50
C TRP A 198 9.13 -1.63 11.67
N GLU A 199 9.48 -2.90 11.76
CA GLU A 199 8.56 -4.02 11.99
C GLU A 199 7.84 -3.87 13.33
N GLN A 200 8.56 -3.46 14.39
CA GLN A 200 7.96 -3.18 15.69
C GLN A 200 7.04 -1.96 15.65
N LEU A 201 7.39 -0.93 14.88
CA LEU A 201 6.52 0.24 14.69
C LEU A 201 5.25 -0.13 13.92
N VAL A 202 5.35 -1.00 12.92
CA VAL A 202 4.17 -1.54 12.20
C VAL A 202 3.27 -2.30 13.17
N GLN A 203 3.85 -3.17 14.01
CA GLN A 203 3.10 -3.90 15.04
C GLN A 203 2.40 -2.95 16.03
N ASP A 204 3.13 -2.00 16.61
CA ASP A 204 2.58 -1.03 17.56
C ASP A 204 1.38 -0.28 16.96
N VAL A 205 1.48 0.14 15.70
CA VAL A 205 0.45 0.96 15.07
C VAL A 205 -0.68 0.10 14.51
N LEU A 206 -0.40 -0.86 13.62
CA LEU A 206 -1.47 -1.64 12.97
C LEU A 206 -2.14 -2.59 13.95
N LYS A 207 -1.37 -3.44 14.65
CA LYS A 207 -1.94 -4.48 15.51
C LYS A 207 -2.38 -3.94 16.87
N ASP A 208 -1.49 -3.23 17.56
CA ASP A 208 -1.74 -2.89 18.96
C ASP A 208 -2.64 -1.67 19.10
N LYS A 209 -2.51 -0.67 18.24
CA LYS A 209 -3.30 0.56 18.28
C LYS A 209 -4.59 0.46 17.46
N LEU A 210 -4.48 0.05 16.20
CA LEU A 210 -5.61 0.01 15.26
C LEU A 210 -6.38 -1.30 15.28
N LYS A 211 -5.84 -2.36 15.90
CA LYS A 211 -6.42 -3.72 15.94
C LYS A 211 -6.64 -4.32 14.55
N LEU A 212 -5.75 -4.01 13.62
CA LEU A 212 -5.78 -4.53 12.24
C LEU A 212 -4.84 -5.72 12.11
N GLN A 213 -5.27 -6.71 11.32
CA GLN A 213 -4.44 -7.86 10.95
C GLN A 213 -3.55 -7.51 9.77
N TYR A 214 -2.32 -7.96 9.80
CA TYR A 214 -1.34 -7.82 8.72
C TYR A 214 -0.32 -8.95 8.77
N ASN A 215 0.36 -9.18 7.66
CA ASN A 215 1.57 -10.00 7.57
C ASN A 215 2.70 -9.17 6.96
N LEU A 216 3.94 -9.56 7.23
CA LEU A 216 5.12 -9.07 6.52
C LEU A 216 5.56 -10.11 5.50
N GLY A 217 5.74 -9.68 4.25
CA GLY A 217 6.05 -10.58 3.13
C GLY A 217 4.81 -11.25 2.52
N TRP A 218 5.06 -12.30 1.75
CA TRP A 218 4.02 -13.06 1.06
C TRP A 218 3.10 -13.81 2.04
N PRO A 219 1.78 -13.77 1.80
CA PRO A 219 0.81 -14.46 2.67
C PRO A 219 1.06 -15.96 2.81
N ASN A 220 1.38 -16.63 1.69
CA ASN A 220 1.60 -18.07 1.63
C ASN A 220 2.87 -18.55 2.39
N ARG A 221 3.76 -17.63 2.81
CA ARG A 221 4.91 -17.94 3.67
C ARG A 221 4.53 -18.14 5.12
N THR A 222 3.48 -17.51 5.58
CA THR A 222 2.96 -17.66 6.93
C THR A 222 1.94 -18.78 7.03
N ASN A 223 1.13 -18.98 5.99
CA ASN A 223 0.12 -20.03 5.90
C ASN A 223 -0.10 -20.41 4.44
N MET A 224 0.20 -21.65 4.08
CA MET A 224 0.07 -22.16 2.70
C MET A 224 -1.37 -22.17 2.16
N ASN A 225 -2.37 -22.07 3.05
CA ASN A 225 -3.78 -21.92 2.68
C ASN A 225 -4.19 -20.47 2.41
N GLN A 226 -3.24 -19.56 2.31
CA GLN A 226 -3.44 -18.19 1.90
C GLN A 226 -3.17 -18.01 0.39
N PRO A 227 -3.64 -16.94 -0.24
CA PRO A 227 -3.37 -16.66 -1.65
C PRO A 227 -1.89 -16.73 -2.00
N TRP A 228 -1.61 -17.37 -3.11
CA TRP A 228 -0.28 -17.37 -3.73
C TRP A 228 -0.21 -16.26 -4.76
N GLY A 229 0.90 -15.57 -4.82
CA GLY A 229 1.17 -14.63 -5.90
C GLY A 229 1.42 -15.37 -7.22
N HIS A 230 1.13 -14.71 -8.34
CA HIS A 230 1.34 -15.29 -9.67
C HIS A 230 2.18 -14.35 -10.53
N TRP A 231 3.08 -14.94 -11.30
CA TRP A 231 3.79 -14.24 -12.39
C TRP A 231 3.54 -14.93 -13.73
N LYS A 232 3.84 -14.27 -14.83
CA LYS A 232 3.69 -14.82 -16.18
C LYS A 232 5.05 -14.91 -16.88
N ASN A 233 5.59 -16.16 -17.06
CA ASN A 233 6.85 -16.38 -17.76
C ASN A 233 7.01 -17.85 -18.22
N PRO A 234 6.68 -18.23 -19.44
CA PRO A 234 5.76 -17.58 -20.40
C PRO A 234 4.28 -17.76 -20.03
N GLN A 235 3.97 -18.77 -19.20
CA GLN A 235 2.61 -19.06 -18.70
C GLN A 235 2.41 -18.44 -17.31
N LEU A 236 1.15 -18.32 -16.90
CA LEU A 236 0.82 -17.90 -15.54
C LEU A 236 1.09 -19.05 -14.58
N GLU A 237 1.88 -18.80 -13.54
CA GLU A 237 2.31 -19.78 -12.57
C GLU A 237 2.20 -19.22 -11.14
N SER A 238 1.78 -20.08 -10.21
CA SER A 238 1.81 -19.76 -8.77
C SER A 238 3.25 -19.69 -8.28
N VAL A 239 3.55 -18.71 -7.45
CA VAL A 239 4.87 -18.51 -6.86
C VAL A 239 4.95 -19.23 -5.52
N ALA A 240 5.78 -20.27 -5.46
CA ALA A 240 5.96 -21.06 -4.25
C ALA A 240 6.55 -20.24 -3.09
N PRO A 241 6.14 -20.48 -1.83
CA PRO A 241 6.65 -19.75 -0.66
C PRO A 241 8.16 -19.92 -0.46
N THR A 242 8.73 -21.00 -0.98
CA THR A 242 10.18 -21.29 -0.94
C THR A 242 10.99 -20.55 -1.99
N THR A 243 10.34 -19.83 -2.91
CA THR A 243 11.04 -19.03 -3.93
C THR A 243 11.96 -18.03 -3.26
N ALA A 244 13.21 -17.97 -3.72
CA ALA A 244 14.25 -17.06 -3.21
C ALA A 244 14.00 -15.62 -3.67
N TYR A 245 12.87 -15.05 -3.30
CA TYR A 245 12.53 -13.65 -3.49
C TYR A 245 12.37 -12.99 -2.11
N ASP A 246 13.02 -11.85 -1.93
CA ASP A 246 12.99 -11.13 -0.67
C ASP A 246 13.02 -9.62 -0.97
N LEU A 247 12.06 -8.88 -0.42
CA LEU A 247 12.08 -7.41 -0.40
C LEU A 247 12.99 -6.86 0.71
N SER A 248 13.88 -7.69 1.28
CA SER A 248 14.84 -7.22 2.28
C SER A 248 15.54 -5.96 1.77
N LEU A 249 15.77 -5.01 2.65
CA LEU A 249 16.27 -3.65 2.42
C LEU A 249 15.18 -2.62 2.07
N ALA A 250 14.06 -3.01 1.47
CA ALA A 250 12.97 -2.09 1.07
C ALA A 250 11.62 -2.42 1.71
N GLU A 251 11.60 -3.20 2.80
CA GLU A 251 10.37 -3.57 3.49
C GLU A 251 9.46 -2.35 3.81
N PRO A 252 10.00 -1.20 4.27
CA PRO A 252 9.19 -0.01 4.54
C PRO A 252 8.50 0.59 3.31
N ALA A 253 8.96 0.21 2.12
CA ALA A 253 8.41 0.66 0.86
C ALA A 253 7.36 -0.29 0.27
N GLY A 254 7.35 -1.58 0.68
CA GLY A 254 6.56 -2.54 -0.09
C GLY A 254 6.20 -3.89 0.53
N ASP A 255 6.51 -4.20 1.79
CA ASP A 255 6.47 -5.59 2.29
C ASP A 255 5.32 -5.92 3.27
N ILE A 256 4.20 -5.19 3.21
CA ILE A 256 3.02 -5.49 4.02
C ILE A 256 1.97 -6.22 3.18
N SER A 257 1.37 -7.27 3.75
CA SER A 257 0.16 -7.92 3.26
C SER A 257 -1.01 -7.68 4.21
N MET A 258 -2.19 -7.41 3.67
CA MET A 258 -3.43 -7.25 4.45
C MET A 258 -4.61 -7.88 3.73
N ASN A 259 -5.62 -8.31 4.50
CA ASN A 259 -6.91 -8.68 3.96
C ASN A 259 -7.75 -7.44 3.62
N ILE A 260 -8.76 -7.61 2.78
CA ILE A 260 -9.59 -6.49 2.33
C ILE A 260 -10.37 -5.83 3.47
N VAL A 261 -10.75 -6.58 4.51
CA VAL A 261 -11.51 -6.08 5.67
C VAL A 261 -10.68 -5.08 6.46
N ASP A 262 -9.46 -5.46 6.83
CA ASP A 262 -8.60 -4.63 7.65
C ASP A 262 -7.96 -3.49 6.86
N TYR A 263 -7.62 -3.72 5.58
CA TYR A 263 -7.13 -2.65 4.72
C TYR A 263 -8.21 -1.60 4.44
N SER A 264 -9.48 -2.01 4.25
CA SER A 264 -10.61 -1.07 4.12
C SER A 264 -10.81 -0.21 5.37
N LYS A 265 -10.64 -0.77 6.57
CA LYS A 265 -10.67 0.00 7.84
C LYS A 265 -9.54 1.03 7.91
N PHE A 266 -8.32 0.65 7.49
CA PHE A 266 -7.20 1.59 7.41
C PHE A 266 -7.51 2.75 6.44
N ILE A 267 -8.05 2.46 5.28
CA ILE A 267 -8.44 3.48 4.30
C ILE A 267 -9.61 4.34 4.82
N GLN A 268 -10.60 3.74 5.48
CA GLN A 268 -11.71 4.48 6.09
C GLN A 268 -11.23 5.48 7.14
N LEU A 269 -10.27 5.08 7.98
CA LEU A 269 -9.64 5.94 8.97
C LEU A 269 -8.98 7.18 8.30
N ASN A 270 -8.29 6.97 7.17
CA ASN A 270 -7.69 8.05 6.39
C ASN A 270 -8.76 8.98 5.78
N LEU A 271 -9.84 8.42 5.22
CA LEU A 271 -10.97 9.20 4.69
C LEU A 271 -11.64 10.05 5.78
N GLN A 272 -11.81 9.53 6.99
CA GLN A 272 -12.33 10.28 8.13
C GLN A 272 -11.44 11.47 8.46
N GLY A 273 -10.12 11.26 8.50
CA GLY A 273 -9.15 12.32 8.73
C GLY A 273 -9.17 13.40 7.65
N LEU A 274 -9.25 13.00 6.38
CA LEU A 274 -9.39 13.93 5.25
C LEU A 274 -10.72 14.73 5.32
N ALA A 275 -11.78 14.12 5.83
CA ALA A 275 -13.06 14.79 6.09
C ALA A 275 -13.05 15.67 7.36
N GLY A 276 -11.89 15.91 7.97
CA GLY A 276 -11.73 16.81 9.11
C GLY A 276 -11.90 16.16 10.49
N LYS A 277 -12.04 14.83 10.56
CA LYS A 277 -12.25 14.10 11.82
C LYS A 277 -10.93 13.73 12.48
N ASN A 278 -10.72 14.15 13.71
CA ASN A 278 -9.63 13.63 14.52
C ASN A 278 -9.97 12.19 14.95
N ASN A 279 -9.01 11.28 14.79
CA ASN A 279 -9.11 9.91 15.26
C ASN A 279 -7.78 9.46 15.89
N ILE A 280 -7.04 8.51 15.30
CA ILE A 280 -5.69 8.16 15.77
C ILE A 280 -4.70 9.29 15.50
N LEU A 281 -4.84 9.99 14.37
CA LEU A 281 -4.13 11.22 14.06
C LEU A 281 -5.11 12.40 14.06
N LYS A 282 -4.58 13.60 14.16
CA LYS A 282 -5.34 14.83 13.96
C LYS A 282 -5.65 15.01 12.47
N ALA A 283 -6.79 15.60 12.15
CA ALA A 283 -7.18 15.89 10.77
C ALA A 283 -6.09 16.65 9.98
N LYS A 284 -5.41 17.61 10.61
CA LYS A 284 -4.29 18.34 9.98
C LYS A 284 -3.12 17.44 9.57
N THR A 285 -2.88 16.35 10.29
CA THR A 285 -1.83 15.38 9.95
C THR A 285 -2.25 14.57 8.72
N TYR A 286 -3.50 14.13 8.63
CA TYR A 286 -4.02 13.51 7.40
C TYR A 286 -3.93 14.46 6.21
N GLN A 287 -4.31 15.73 6.37
CA GLN A 287 -4.14 16.72 5.32
C GLN A 287 -2.68 16.82 4.86
N TYR A 288 -1.73 16.78 5.78
CA TYR A 288 -0.31 16.78 5.44
C TYR A 288 0.11 15.51 4.70
N LEU A 289 -0.30 14.32 5.17
CA LEU A 289 0.02 13.04 4.52
C LEU A 289 -0.41 13.02 3.04
N PHE A 290 -1.55 13.60 2.73
CA PHE A 290 -2.12 13.55 1.39
C PHE A 290 -1.80 14.78 0.52
N ASN A 291 -1.46 15.92 1.13
CA ASN A 291 -1.43 17.20 0.43
C ASN A 291 -0.14 18.01 0.63
N SER A 292 0.90 17.42 1.20
CA SER A 292 2.17 18.11 1.47
C SER A 292 3.01 18.36 0.19
N ALA A 293 2.67 17.74 -0.93
CA ALA A 293 3.28 18.00 -2.25
C ALA A 293 2.27 17.69 -3.38
N ASP A 294 2.43 18.36 -4.52
CA ASP A 294 1.44 18.34 -5.61
C ASP A 294 1.36 16.98 -6.33
N HIS A 295 2.51 16.35 -6.61
CA HIS A 295 2.55 15.13 -7.41
C HIS A 295 2.64 13.86 -6.58
N TYR A 296 3.41 13.89 -5.51
CA TYR A 296 3.56 12.75 -4.61
C TYR A 296 3.79 13.25 -3.18
N SER A 297 2.80 13.02 -2.33
CA SER A 297 2.85 13.35 -0.91
C SER A 297 3.43 12.19 -0.09
N ILE A 298 3.04 12.02 1.17
CA ILE A 298 3.57 10.99 2.04
C ILE A 298 2.83 9.65 1.77
N GLY A 299 3.39 8.85 0.86
CA GLY A 299 2.83 7.53 0.48
C GLY A 299 1.70 7.57 -0.55
N TRP A 300 1.44 8.72 -1.19
CA TRP A 300 0.35 8.90 -2.13
C TRP A 300 0.76 9.69 -3.37
N ALA A 301 0.52 9.13 -4.55
CA ALA A 301 0.56 9.89 -5.80
C ALA A 301 -0.70 10.74 -5.91
N ASN A 302 -0.57 11.99 -6.33
CA ASN A 302 -1.65 12.96 -6.43
C ASN A 302 -1.91 13.37 -7.88
N ALA A 303 -3.16 13.50 -8.23
CA ALA A 303 -3.60 14.00 -9.53
C ALA A 303 -4.86 14.87 -9.39
N VAL A 304 -5.02 15.82 -10.30
CA VAL A 304 -6.25 16.59 -10.47
C VAL A 304 -6.84 16.25 -11.83
N VAL A 305 -8.05 15.70 -11.84
CA VAL A 305 -8.76 15.32 -13.06
C VAL A 305 -10.16 15.93 -13.01
N ASN A 306 -10.53 16.74 -14.01
CA ASN A 306 -11.82 17.42 -14.08
C ASN A 306 -12.14 18.21 -12.79
N ASN A 307 -11.17 18.96 -12.27
CA ASN A 307 -11.26 19.74 -11.03
C ASN A 307 -11.51 18.92 -9.76
N LYS A 308 -11.40 17.60 -9.81
CA LYS A 308 -11.44 16.71 -8.64
C LYS A 308 -10.03 16.23 -8.29
N LYS A 309 -9.69 16.29 -7.01
CA LYS A 309 -8.41 15.84 -6.49
C LYS A 309 -8.47 14.37 -6.12
N TYR A 310 -7.49 13.61 -6.59
CA TYR A 310 -7.32 12.19 -6.32
C TYR A 310 -5.97 11.92 -5.69
N SER A 311 -5.95 10.96 -4.77
CA SER A 311 -4.73 10.32 -4.30
C SER A 311 -4.82 8.83 -4.58
N GLU A 312 -3.74 8.24 -5.10
CA GLU A 312 -3.77 6.85 -5.50
C GLU A 312 -2.42 6.17 -5.29
N HIS A 313 -2.45 4.86 -5.22
CA HIS A 313 -1.26 4.04 -5.30
C HIS A 313 -1.54 2.71 -6.00
N LEU A 314 -0.72 2.37 -6.98
CA LEU A 314 -0.59 1.03 -7.53
C LEU A 314 0.61 0.38 -6.86
N GLY A 315 0.40 -0.72 -6.16
CA GLY A 315 1.43 -1.51 -5.53
C GLY A 315 1.60 -2.85 -6.22
N THR A 316 2.82 -3.29 -6.35
CA THR A 316 3.17 -4.63 -6.80
C THR A 316 4.51 -5.05 -6.25
N ASP A 317 4.69 -6.35 -6.10
CA ASP A 317 5.96 -7.03 -5.89
C ASP A 317 6.33 -7.91 -7.10
N GLY A 318 5.57 -7.79 -8.19
CA GLY A 318 5.69 -8.62 -9.40
C GLY A 318 4.76 -9.83 -9.40
N THR A 319 4.15 -10.20 -8.26
CA THR A 319 3.30 -11.39 -8.13
C THR A 319 1.87 -11.07 -7.68
N PHE A 320 1.67 -9.95 -7.01
CA PHE A 320 0.38 -9.37 -6.65
C PHE A 320 0.26 -7.97 -7.23
N LEU A 321 -0.99 -7.49 -7.36
CA LEU A 321 -1.31 -6.09 -7.60
C LEU A 321 -2.31 -5.61 -6.55
N ALA A 322 -2.06 -4.43 -6.00
CA ALA A 322 -2.93 -3.73 -5.09
C ALA A 322 -3.14 -2.29 -5.57
N TYR A 323 -4.36 -1.91 -5.83
CA TYR A 323 -4.67 -0.55 -6.24
C TYR A 323 -5.65 0.10 -5.28
N THR A 324 -5.30 1.30 -4.85
CA THR A 324 -6.16 2.15 -4.03
C THR A 324 -6.27 3.52 -4.68
N GLN A 325 -7.49 4.01 -4.88
CA GLN A 325 -7.74 5.38 -5.31
C GLN A 325 -8.73 6.05 -4.37
N ILE A 326 -8.36 7.24 -3.91
CA ILE A 326 -9.15 8.11 -3.04
C ILE A 326 -9.56 9.34 -3.83
N ASN A 327 -10.86 9.59 -3.97
CA ASN A 327 -11.38 10.89 -4.37
C ASN A 327 -11.40 11.79 -3.12
N GLN A 328 -10.53 12.81 -3.06
CA GLN A 328 -10.49 13.73 -1.92
C GLN A 328 -11.60 14.79 -1.98
N SER A 329 -12.08 15.13 -3.18
CA SER A 329 -13.13 16.16 -3.37
C SER A 329 -14.51 15.64 -2.95
N GLU A 330 -14.74 14.35 -3.10
CA GLU A 330 -15.93 13.63 -2.63
C GLU A 330 -15.42 12.38 -1.89
N PRO A 331 -15.16 12.47 -0.57
CA PRO A 331 -14.39 11.46 0.15
C PRO A 331 -14.91 10.04 -0.05
N LYS A 332 -14.27 9.30 -0.94
CA LYS A 332 -14.58 7.92 -1.31
C LYS A 332 -13.33 7.22 -1.81
N ALA A 333 -13.15 5.98 -1.44
CA ALA A 333 -12.06 5.15 -1.92
C ALA A 333 -12.56 3.92 -2.66
N TYR A 334 -11.79 3.50 -3.66
CA TYR A 334 -11.92 2.24 -4.38
C TYR A 334 -10.64 1.45 -4.15
N ILE A 335 -10.79 0.20 -3.73
CA ILE A 335 -9.68 -0.71 -3.43
C ILE A 335 -9.89 -1.96 -4.28
N ILE A 336 -8.85 -2.42 -4.97
CA ILE A 336 -8.83 -3.68 -5.71
C ILE A 336 -7.49 -4.36 -5.45
N LEU A 337 -7.54 -5.60 -4.99
CA LEU A 337 -6.39 -6.46 -4.70
C LEU A 337 -6.52 -7.72 -5.56
N VAL A 338 -5.45 -8.13 -6.21
CA VAL A 338 -5.42 -9.36 -7.01
C VAL A 338 -4.12 -10.12 -6.78
N ASN A 339 -4.18 -11.43 -6.86
CA ASN A 339 -3.04 -12.32 -6.66
C ASN A 339 -2.30 -12.66 -7.98
N ASN A 340 -2.32 -11.74 -8.94
CA ASN A 340 -1.60 -11.86 -10.22
C ASN A 340 -0.92 -10.53 -10.54
N GLY A 341 0.42 -10.55 -10.65
CA GLY A 341 1.27 -9.37 -10.92
C GLY A 341 1.47 -9.04 -12.40
N SER A 342 0.82 -9.75 -13.33
CA SER A 342 1.04 -9.56 -14.77
C SER A 342 0.45 -8.24 -15.31
N PRO A 343 1.00 -7.69 -16.40
CA PRO A 343 0.42 -6.52 -17.09
C PRO A 343 -1.04 -6.75 -17.52
N GLU A 344 -1.37 -7.98 -17.93
CA GLU A 344 -2.73 -8.37 -18.32
C GLU A 344 -3.70 -8.27 -17.12
N ALA A 345 -3.30 -8.76 -15.95
CA ALA A 345 -4.09 -8.61 -14.72
C ALA A 345 -4.26 -7.15 -14.32
N GLN A 346 -3.24 -6.31 -14.54
CA GLN A 346 -3.33 -4.87 -14.31
C GLN A 346 -4.39 -4.20 -15.22
N ASP A 347 -4.47 -4.58 -16.49
CA ASP A 347 -5.50 -4.11 -17.41
C ASP A 347 -6.90 -4.52 -16.94
N GLY A 348 -7.06 -5.77 -16.47
CA GLY A 348 -8.28 -6.28 -15.86
C GLY A 348 -8.69 -5.47 -14.63
N LEU A 349 -7.75 -5.22 -13.73
CA LEU A 349 -7.95 -4.41 -12.54
C LEU A 349 -8.49 -3.01 -12.89
N PHE A 350 -7.89 -2.31 -13.85
CA PHE A 350 -8.35 -0.98 -14.25
C PHE A 350 -9.68 -0.99 -14.99
N LYS A 351 -10.00 -2.06 -15.73
CA LYS A 351 -11.36 -2.24 -16.28
C LYS A 351 -12.39 -2.43 -15.17
N PHE A 352 -12.07 -3.24 -14.17
CA PHE A 352 -12.96 -3.45 -13.03
C PHE A 352 -13.15 -2.17 -12.20
N LEU A 353 -12.10 -1.37 -12.01
CA LEU A 353 -12.20 -0.04 -11.38
C LEU A 353 -13.24 0.86 -12.06
N LYS A 354 -13.27 0.88 -13.41
CA LYS A 354 -14.27 1.66 -14.16
C LYS A 354 -15.70 1.16 -13.89
N ILE A 355 -15.85 -0.15 -13.75
CA ILE A 355 -17.14 -0.78 -13.42
C ILE A 355 -17.57 -0.40 -12.00
N LEU A 356 -16.66 -0.50 -11.02
CA LEU A 356 -16.91 -0.09 -9.63
C LEU A 356 -17.33 1.38 -9.54
N LYS A 357 -16.61 2.28 -10.22
CA LYS A 357 -16.94 3.71 -10.25
C LYS A 357 -18.31 4.00 -10.87
N LYS A 358 -18.71 3.25 -11.89
CA LYS A 358 -20.05 3.38 -12.50
C LYS A 358 -21.15 2.87 -11.58
N GLN A 359 -20.90 1.82 -10.82
CA GLN A 359 -21.87 1.20 -9.91
C GLN A 359 -22.01 1.98 -8.59
N TYR A 360 -20.92 2.57 -8.12
CA TYR A 360 -20.82 3.31 -6.86
C TYR A 360 -20.22 4.71 -7.10
N PRO A 361 -20.94 5.58 -7.84
CA PRO A 361 -20.44 6.90 -8.25
C PRO A 361 -20.12 7.82 -7.07
#